data_af17947a71da1f534b5efd5f6d5bf13e
#
_entry.id   af17947a71da1f534b5efd5f6d5bf13e
#
_cell.length_a   1.000
_cell.length_b   1.000
_cell.length_c   1.000
_cell.angle_alpha   90.00
_cell.angle_beta   90.00
_cell.angle_gamma   90.00
#
_symmetry.space_group_name_H-M   'P 1'
#
loop_
_entity.id
_entity.type
_entity.pdbx_description
1 polymer ?
#
loop_
_entity_poly.entity_id
_entity_poly.type
_entity_poly.pdbx_seq_one_letter_code
_entity_poly.pdbx_strand_id
1 'polypeptide(L)'
;MRTVAEHRAVILNLVRPLPAEWYPASDAEGLTLREDVHAAVDIPVFDNSAMDGFAVRFADVRGATATEPVELNVVGDVAAGSTDDPAMRRGECVRIMTGAPLPTDADTVVPFESTKGGLADSLRTTLIMLPPRELGAHVRRAAEDVRAGELSRRQHDQGRPQR
;
A
#
# COMPACT_ATOMS: atom_id res chain seq x y z
N MET A 1 -30.98 -46.97 -17.49
CA MET A 1 -31.22 -45.58 -17.06
C MET A 1 -29.87 -45.04 -16.57
N ARG A 2 -29.38 -43.89 -17.08
CA ARG A 2 -28.10 -43.31 -16.64
C ARG A 2 -28.30 -42.59 -15.32
N THR A 3 -27.35 -42.70 -14.44
CA THR A 3 -27.28 -41.88 -13.21
C THR A 3 -26.91 -40.44 -13.57
N VAL A 4 -27.15 -39.50 -12.66
CA VAL A 4 -26.74 -38.08 -12.82
C VAL A 4 -25.24 -37.95 -13.06
N ALA A 5 -24.43 -38.73 -12.34
CA ALA A 5 -22.98 -38.73 -12.49
C ALA A 5 -22.52 -39.22 -13.87
N GLU A 6 -23.09 -40.28 -14.36
CA GLU A 6 -22.83 -40.81 -15.73
C GLU A 6 -23.27 -39.82 -16.81
N HIS A 7 -24.39 -39.15 -16.61
CA HIS A 7 -24.86 -38.15 -17.58
C HIS A 7 -23.96 -36.92 -17.60
N ARG A 8 -23.55 -36.43 -16.43
CA ARG A 8 -22.56 -35.34 -16.32
C ARG A 8 -21.24 -35.69 -17.01
N ALA A 9 -20.72 -36.89 -16.79
CA ALA A 9 -19.49 -37.34 -17.44
C ALA A 9 -19.61 -37.34 -18.97
N VAL A 10 -20.74 -37.77 -19.52
CA VAL A 10 -20.99 -37.72 -20.96
C VAL A 10 -20.98 -36.29 -21.48
N ILE A 11 -21.65 -35.36 -20.79
CA ILE A 11 -21.70 -33.96 -21.20
C ILE A 11 -20.28 -33.37 -21.18
N LEU A 12 -19.54 -33.58 -20.10
CA LEU A 12 -18.15 -33.03 -19.95
C LEU A 12 -17.20 -33.59 -21.02
N ASN A 13 -17.40 -34.82 -21.50
CA ASN A 13 -16.60 -35.40 -22.57
C ASN A 13 -16.92 -34.82 -23.96
N LEU A 14 -18.09 -34.20 -24.12
CA LEU A 14 -18.49 -33.53 -25.35
C LEU A 14 -18.06 -32.07 -25.44
N VAL A 15 -17.80 -31.45 -24.29
CA VAL A 15 -17.38 -30.05 -24.20
C VAL A 15 -15.85 -29.97 -24.18
N ARG A 16 -15.27 -29.17 -25.04
CA ARG A 16 -13.84 -28.87 -25.04
C ARG A 16 -13.63 -27.43 -24.62
N PRO A 17 -12.62 -27.15 -23.80
CA PRO A 17 -12.21 -25.76 -23.51
C PRO A 17 -11.92 -25.04 -24.83
N LEU A 18 -12.31 -23.77 -24.91
CA LEU A 18 -11.89 -22.89 -26.01
C LEU A 18 -10.37 -22.69 -25.97
N PRO A 19 -9.73 -22.41 -27.12
CA PRO A 19 -8.33 -22.06 -27.16
C PRO A 19 -8.07 -20.83 -26.31
N ALA A 20 -6.87 -20.75 -25.71
CA ALA A 20 -6.44 -19.57 -24.99
C ALA A 20 -6.12 -18.43 -25.97
N GLU A 21 -6.55 -17.24 -25.66
CA GLU A 21 -6.31 -16.03 -26.44
C GLU A 21 -5.80 -14.92 -25.52
N TRP A 22 -5.03 -13.97 -26.09
CA TRP A 22 -4.54 -12.80 -25.39
C TRP A 22 -5.49 -11.62 -25.60
N TYR A 23 -5.91 -11.00 -24.50
CA TYR A 23 -6.74 -9.82 -24.49
C TYR A 23 -6.07 -8.69 -23.69
N PRO A 24 -6.26 -7.42 -24.08
CA PRO A 24 -5.96 -6.30 -23.20
C PRO A 24 -6.73 -6.46 -21.88
N ALA A 25 -6.12 -6.08 -20.75
CA ALA A 25 -6.75 -6.21 -19.44
C ALA A 25 -8.10 -5.46 -19.36
N SER A 26 -8.24 -4.33 -20.08
CA SER A 26 -9.48 -3.56 -20.22
C SER A 26 -10.63 -4.34 -20.83
N ASP A 27 -10.33 -5.30 -21.69
CA ASP A 27 -11.30 -6.05 -22.48
C ASP A 27 -11.54 -7.46 -21.92
N ALA A 28 -10.82 -7.80 -20.85
CA ALA A 28 -10.83 -9.14 -20.25
C ALA A 28 -11.90 -9.30 -19.14
N GLU A 29 -12.72 -8.30 -18.88
CA GLU A 29 -13.77 -8.40 -17.87
C GLU A 29 -14.76 -9.52 -18.21
N GLY A 30 -15.00 -10.41 -17.25
CA GLY A 30 -15.89 -11.57 -17.42
C GLY A 30 -15.26 -12.77 -18.14
N LEU A 31 -14.05 -12.65 -18.67
CA LEU A 31 -13.29 -13.78 -19.21
C LEU A 31 -12.69 -14.63 -18.10
N THR A 32 -12.35 -15.86 -18.42
CA THR A 32 -11.76 -16.82 -17.47
C THR A 32 -10.27 -16.96 -17.74
N LEU A 33 -9.45 -16.82 -16.70
CA LEU A 33 -8.02 -17.05 -16.81
C LEU A 33 -7.69 -18.47 -17.23
N ARG A 34 -6.80 -18.62 -18.17
CA ARG A 34 -6.30 -19.91 -18.65
C ARG A 34 -5.16 -20.45 -17.82
N GLU A 35 -4.38 -19.56 -17.21
CA GLU A 35 -3.19 -19.86 -16.41
C GLU A 35 -3.24 -19.09 -15.09
N ASP A 36 -2.52 -19.59 -14.09
CA ASP A 36 -2.31 -18.88 -12.85
C ASP A 36 -1.46 -17.62 -13.11
N VAL A 37 -1.84 -16.51 -12.50
CA VAL A 37 -1.12 -15.24 -12.59
C VAL A 37 -0.33 -15.01 -11.32
N HIS A 38 0.98 -14.86 -11.47
CA HIS A 38 1.88 -14.53 -10.39
C HIS A 38 2.28 -13.05 -10.45
N ALA A 39 2.48 -12.44 -9.28
CA ALA A 39 2.95 -11.06 -9.20
C ALA A 39 4.37 -10.95 -9.79
N ALA A 40 4.56 -10.01 -10.71
CA ALA A 40 5.87 -9.76 -11.30
C ALA A 40 6.80 -8.97 -10.36
N VAL A 41 6.22 -8.20 -9.43
CA VAL A 41 6.90 -7.33 -8.47
C VAL A 41 6.18 -7.39 -7.13
N ASP A 42 6.85 -6.95 -6.08
CA ASP A 42 6.22 -6.71 -4.77
C ASP A 42 5.17 -5.60 -4.87
N ILE A 43 4.08 -5.71 -4.11
CA ILE A 43 3.06 -4.65 -4.00
C ILE A 43 2.79 -4.42 -2.50
N PRO A 44 3.02 -3.20 -2.00
CA PRO A 44 3.77 -2.10 -2.64
C PRO A 44 5.23 -2.47 -2.96
N VAL A 45 5.84 -1.76 -3.93
CA VAL A 45 7.24 -2.02 -4.36
C VAL A 45 8.25 -1.59 -3.29
N PHE A 46 7.88 -0.59 -2.45
CA PHE A 46 8.69 -0.04 -1.37
C PHE A 46 7.81 0.40 -0.20
N ASP A 47 8.42 0.60 0.97
CA ASP A 47 7.77 1.18 2.14
C ASP A 47 7.30 2.59 1.80
N ASN A 48 6.01 2.88 2.01
CA ASN A 48 5.42 4.18 1.66
C ASN A 48 4.42 4.66 2.71
N SER A 49 4.09 5.95 2.63
CA SER A 49 3.10 6.53 3.53
C SER A 49 1.67 6.12 3.16
N ALA A 50 0.90 5.71 4.15
CA ALA A 50 -0.53 5.49 4.02
C ALA A 50 -1.37 6.78 4.17
N MET A 51 -0.77 7.88 4.62
CA MET A 51 -1.43 9.14 4.94
C MET A 51 -0.62 10.34 4.47
N ASP A 52 -1.27 11.46 4.26
CA ASP A 52 -0.61 12.76 4.14
C ASP A 52 -0.23 13.25 5.53
N GLY A 53 1.04 13.65 5.73
CA GLY A 53 1.50 14.00 7.05
C GLY A 53 3.01 14.22 7.13
N PHE A 54 3.61 13.73 8.21
CA PHE A 54 5.04 13.84 8.49
C PHE A 54 5.64 12.46 8.75
N ALA A 55 6.67 12.11 8.01
CA ALA A 55 7.55 10.99 8.33
C ALA A 55 8.44 11.40 9.51
N VAL A 56 8.44 10.58 10.55
CA VAL A 56 9.08 10.86 11.85
C VAL A 56 9.82 9.63 12.36
N ARG A 57 10.66 9.82 13.36
CA ARG A 57 11.09 8.75 14.26
C ARG A 57 10.08 8.62 15.38
N PHE A 58 9.50 7.47 15.56
CA PHE A 58 8.53 7.20 16.63
C PHE A 58 9.05 7.61 18.01
N ALA A 59 10.33 7.34 18.27
CA ALA A 59 10.97 7.66 19.53
C ALA A 59 10.91 9.16 19.89
N ASP A 60 10.89 10.03 18.88
CA ASP A 60 10.87 11.48 19.09
C ASP A 60 9.46 12.01 19.40
N VAL A 61 8.41 11.31 18.98
CA VAL A 61 7.02 11.80 19.09
C VAL A 61 6.12 11.02 20.03
N ARG A 62 6.54 9.85 20.50
CA ARG A 62 5.72 8.95 21.34
C ARG A 62 5.21 9.59 22.65
N GLY A 63 5.84 10.64 23.11
CA GLY A 63 5.48 11.36 24.33
C GLY A 63 4.59 12.59 24.09
N ALA A 64 4.26 12.91 22.85
CA ALA A 64 3.44 14.08 22.52
C ALA A 64 2.05 13.97 23.15
N THR A 65 1.50 15.10 23.62
CA THR A 65 0.11 15.22 24.07
C THR A 65 -0.48 16.54 23.59
N ALA A 66 -1.78 16.68 23.66
CA ALA A 66 -2.44 17.93 23.29
C ALA A 66 -2.02 19.11 24.19
N THR A 67 -1.62 18.86 25.44
CA THR A 67 -1.14 19.85 26.39
C THR A 67 0.37 20.04 26.37
N GLU A 68 1.10 19.04 25.93
CA GLU A 68 2.56 19.03 25.78
C GLU A 68 2.93 18.49 24.38
N PRO A 69 2.72 19.31 23.34
CA PRO A 69 3.03 18.90 21.97
C PRO A 69 4.56 18.81 21.76
N VAL A 70 4.96 17.97 20.84
CA VAL A 70 6.37 17.88 20.41
C VAL A 70 6.56 18.71 19.15
N GLU A 71 7.50 19.64 19.19
CA GLU A 71 7.91 20.43 18.02
C GLU A 71 9.01 19.71 17.25
N LEU A 72 8.84 19.60 15.93
CA LEU A 72 9.82 19.05 15.01
C LEU A 72 10.16 20.04 13.90
N ASN A 73 11.43 20.08 13.49
CA ASN A 73 11.87 20.83 12.32
C ASN A 73 11.59 20.03 11.05
N VAL A 74 10.97 20.66 10.06
CA VAL A 74 10.72 20.05 8.75
C VAL A 74 11.94 20.25 7.86
N VAL A 75 12.61 19.15 7.50
CA VAL A 75 13.88 19.18 6.75
C VAL A 75 13.70 18.73 5.28
N GLY A 76 12.51 18.34 4.87
CA GLY A 76 12.23 17.92 3.52
C GLY A 76 10.72 17.81 3.23
N ASP A 77 10.41 17.64 1.95
CA ASP A 77 9.04 17.42 1.44
C ASP A 77 9.09 16.34 0.34
N VAL A 78 8.48 15.19 0.59
CA VAL A 78 8.49 14.04 -0.32
C VAL A 78 7.10 13.79 -0.86
N ALA A 79 6.91 14.10 -2.13
CA ALA A 79 5.66 13.86 -2.84
C ALA A 79 5.59 12.42 -3.38
N ALA A 80 4.38 11.98 -3.70
CA ALA A 80 4.19 10.71 -4.42
C ALA A 80 4.94 10.74 -5.75
N GLY A 81 5.70 9.67 -6.03
CA GLY A 81 6.55 9.56 -7.21
C GLY A 81 7.94 10.23 -7.09
N SER A 82 8.25 10.87 -5.97
CA SER A 82 9.61 11.33 -5.67
C SER A 82 10.55 10.14 -5.41
N THR A 83 11.82 10.36 -5.67
CA THR A 83 12.93 9.45 -5.29
C THR A 83 13.84 10.07 -4.23
N ASP A 84 13.42 11.19 -3.65
CA ASP A 84 14.18 11.89 -2.62
C ASP A 84 14.17 11.11 -1.30
N ASP A 85 15.33 11.06 -0.64
CA ASP A 85 15.52 10.46 0.68
C ASP A 85 16.21 11.48 1.61
N PRO A 86 15.47 12.48 2.11
CA PRO A 86 16.04 13.49 2.99
C PRO A 86 16.51 12.87 4.31
N ALA A 87 17.78 13.09 4.63
CA ALA A 87 18.34 12.65 5.91
C ALA A 87 17.69 13.38 7.09
N MET A 88 17.39 12.64 8.16
CA MET A 88 16.71 13.15 9.35
C MET A 88 17.53 12.89 10.62
N ARG A 89 17.64 13.91 11.47
CA ARG A 89 18.20 13.82 12.81
C ARG A 89 17.10 13.77 13.86
N ARG A 90 17.49 13.59 15.12
CA ARG A 90 16.58 13.72 16.25
C ARG A 90 15.92 15.11 16.28
N GLY A 91 14.62 15.16 16.47
CA GLY A 91 13.84 16.41 16.45
C GLY A 91 13.57 16.97 15.06
N GLU A 92 13.80 16.18 14.02
CA GLU A 92 13.50 16.52 12.64
C GLU A 92 12.44 15.57 12.06
N CYS A 93 11.71 16.07 11.06
CA CYS A 93 10.73 15.30 10.30
C CYS A 93 10.74 15.70 8.83
N VAL A 94 10.15 14.87 7.99
CA VAL A 94 9.95 15.13 6.57
C VAL A 94 8.46 15.16 6.28
N ARG A 95 8.00 16.21 5.63
CA ARG A 95 6.64 16.25 5.09
C ARG A 95 6.50 15.18 4.03
N ILE A 96 5.42 14.40 4.09
CA ILE A 96 5.22 13.25 3.20
C ILE A 96 3.77 13.16 2.73
N MET A 97 3.58 12.78 1.46
CA MET A 97 2.27 12.56 0.88
C MET A 97 1.97 11.07 0.78
N THR A 98 0.70 10.72 0.78
CA THR A 98 0.22 9.34 0.58
C THR A 98 0.86 8.70 -0.66
N GLY A 99 1.41 7.50 -0.52
CA GLY A 99 2.10 6.78 -1.58
C GLY A 99 3.54 7.21 -1.83
N ALA A 100 4.04 8.26 -1.15
CA ALA A 100 5.44 8.66 -1.23
C ALA A 100 6.35 7.68 -0.49
N PRO A 101 7.59 7.46 -0.96
CA PRO A 101 8.54 6.58 -0.28
C PRO A 101 8.86 7.11 1.13
N LEU A 102 8.90 6.19 2.09
CA LEU A 102 9.28 6.54 3.46
C LEU A 102 10.79 6.82 3.49
N PRO A 103 11.23 8.00 4.00
CA PRO A 103 12.66 8.27 4.17
C PRO A 103 13.35 7.21 5.05
N THR A 104 14.61 6.88 4.71
CA THR A 104 15.38 5.82 5.38
C THR A 104 15.51 6.04 6.90
N ASP A 105 15.59 7.29 7.33
CA ASP A 105 15.71 7.65 8.75
C ASP A 105 14.37 7.71 9.51
N ALA A 106 13.23 7.55 8.81
CA ALA A 106 11.90 7.53 9.41
C ALA A 106 11.43 6.09 9.64
N ASP A 107 10.57 5.91 10.62
CA ASP A 107 9.98 4.61 10.94
C ASP A 107 8.45 4.65 11.10
N THR A 108 7.87 5.85 11.11
CA THR A 108 6.45 6.10 11.42
C THR A 108 5.96 7.34 10.68
N VAL A 109 4.65 7.41 10.41
CA VAL A 109 4.02 8.62 9.84
C VAL A 109 3.00 9.17 10.82
N VAL A 110 3.01 10.49 11.01
CA VAL A 110 2.02 11.26 11.76
C VAL A 110 1.13 12.00 10.78
N PRO A 111 -0.18 11.73 10.70
CA PRO A 111 -1.10 12.43 9.83
C PRO A 111 -1.18 13.92 10.15
N PHE A 112 -1.47 14.77 9.16
CA PHE A 112 -1.65 16.21 9.36
C PHE A 112 -2.70 16.54 10.42
N GLU A 113 -3.76 15.74 10.52
CA GLU A 113 -4.85 15.89 11.49
C GLU A 113 -4.38 15.74 12.96
N SER A 114 -3.24 15.09 13.16
CA SER A 114 -2.61 14.91 14.47
C SER A 114 -1.64 16.04 14.84
N THR A 115 -1.56 17.08 14.01
CA THR A 115 -0.65 18.21 14.19
C THR A 115 -1.42 19.53 14.41
N LYS A 116 -0.75 20.52 15.02
CA LYS A 116 -1.28 21.88 15.08
C LYS A 116 -0.92 22.59 13.78
N GLY A 117 -1.89 23.07 13.05
CA GLY A 117 -1.69 23.77 11.76
C GLY A 117 -1.88 22.89 10.52
N GLY A 118 -1.82 21.58 10.67
CA GLY A 118 -2.10 20.66 9.55
C GLY A 118 -1.22 20.93 8.33
N LEU A 119 -1.85 20.97 7.14
CA LEU A 119 -1.16 21.16 5.86
C LEU A 119 -0.61 22.59 5.67
N ALA A 120 -1.23 23.60 6.26
CA ALA A 120 -0.99 25.00 5.91
C ALA A 120 0.35 25.57 6.40
N ASP A 121 0.91 25.08 7.53
CA ASP A 121 2.07 25.68 8.21
C ASP A 121 3.31 24.75 8.27
N SER A 122 3.42 23.79 7.41
CA SER A 122 4.23 22.61 7.62
C SER A 122 5.59 22.62 6.91
N LEU A 123 6.13 23.78 6.50
CA LEU A 123 7.39 23.82 5.73
C LEU A 123 8.64 24.20 6.58
N ARG A 124 8.48 24.59 7.83
CA ARG A 124 9.58 24.93 8.72
C ARG A 124 9.57 24.11 10.01
N THR A 125 8.46 24.17 10.73
CA THR A 125 8.25 23.42 11.98
C THR A 125 6.84 22.88 12.02
N THR A 126 6.64 21.79 12.72
CA THR A 126 5.32 21.25 13.00
C THR A 126 5.23 20.87 14.48
N LEU A 127 4.03 20.96 15.04
CA LEU A 127 3.74 20.56 16.42
C LEU A 127 2.88 19.30 16.39
N ILE A 128 3.46 18.21 16.85
CA ILE A 128 2.76 16.93 16.98
C ILE A 128 1.89 16.98 18.25
N MET A 129 0.58 16.95 18.07
CA MET A 129 -0.41 17.03 19.14
C MET A 129 -0.86 15.67 19.64
N LEU A 130 -0.91 14.69 18.75
CA LEU A 130 -1.31 13.31 19.04
C LEU A 130 -0.22 12.37 18.54
N PRO A 131 0.36 11.54 19.42
CA PRO A 131 1.37 10.58 19.01
C PRO A 131 0.72 9.46 18.20
N PRO A 132 1.45 8.84 17.27
CA PRO A 132 1.02 7.60 16.64
C PRO A 132 0.86 6.51 17.72
N ARG A 133 -0.06 5.58 17.49
CA ARG A 133 -0.38 4.51 18.48
C ARG A 133 0.79 3.56 18.71
N GLU A 134 1.58 3.31 17.67
CA GLU A 134 2.66 2.33 17.67
C GLU A 134 3.73 2.68 16.64
N LEU A 135 4.90 2.07 16.79
CA LEU A 135 5.97 2.11 15.81
C LEU A 135 5.47 1.53 14.47
N GLY A 136 5.75 2.22 13.37
CA GLY A 136 5.31 1.82 12.04
C GLY A 136 3.88 2.24 11.69
N ALA A 137 3.19 2.98 12.57
CA ALA A 137 1.85 3.48 12.28
C ALA A 137 1.83 4.29 10.96
N HIS A 138 0.81 4.04 10.14
CA HIS A 138 0.59 4.67 8.84
C HIS A 138 1.72 4.47 7.81
N VAL A 139 2.52 3.42 7.97
CA VAL A 139 3.48 2.96 6.97
C VAL A 139 2.95 1.70 6.31
N ARG A 140 2.85 1.70 4.99
CA ARG A 140 2.59 0.51 4.18
C ARG A 140 3.93 -0.12 3.81
N ARG A 141 4.11 -1.38 4.19
CA ARG A 141 5.38 -2.08 3.97
C ARG A 141 5.48 -2.64 2.55
N ALA A 142 6.69 -2.67 2.03
CA ALA A 142 6.96 -3.38 0.78
C ALA A 142 6.45 -4.83 0.87
N ALA A 143 5.82 -5.31 -0.19
CA ALA A 143 5.25 -6.66 -0.30
C ALA A 143 4.13 -6.97 0.73
N GLU A 144 3.49 -5.95 1.32
CA GLU A 144 2.39 -6.14 2.30
C GLU A 144 1.17 -6.79 1.64
N ASP A 145 0.84 -6.40 0.42
CA ASP A 145 -0.32 -6.91 -0.32
C ASP A 145 0.00 -8.22 -1.07
N VAL A 146 1.15 -8.26 -1.76
CA VAL A 146 1.62 -9.46 -2.49
C VAL A 146 3.11 -9.37 -2.77
N ARG A 147 3.81 -10.51 -2.71
CA ARG A 147 5.24 -10.63 -3.02
C ARG A 147 5.46 -11.02 -4.47
N ALA A 148 6.58 -10.61 -5.03
CA ALA A 148 7.02 -11.07 -6.34
C ALA A 148 7.08 -12.61 -6.38
N GLY A 149 6.50 -13.20 -7.41
CA GLY A 149 6.36 -14.65 -7.57
C GLY A 149 5.17 -15.27 -6.84
N GLU A 150 4.48 -14.54 -5.97
CA GLU A 150 3.27 -15.03 -5.30
C GLU A 150 2.08 -15.14 -6.27
N LEU A 151 1.21 -16.09 -5.99
CA LEU A 151 -0.01 -16.31 -6.76
C LEU A 151 -1.01 -15.17 -6.53
N SER A 152 -1.21 -14.34 -7.53
CA SER A 152 -2.17 -13.24 -7.48
C SER A 152 -3.57 -13.66 -7.91
N ARG A 153 -3.68 -14.54 -8.91
CA ARG A 153 -4.95 -15.05 -9.43
C ARG A 153 -4.80 -16.50 -9.85
N ARG A 154 -5.78 -17.33 -9.52
CA ARG A 154 -5.81 -18.73 -9.93
C ARG A 154 -6.40 -18.89 -11.32
N GLN A 155 -5.94 -19.90 -12.04
CA GLN A 155 -6.60 -20.41 -13.25
C GLN A 155 -8.11 -20.60 -12.98
N HIS A 156 -8.94 -20.22 -13.93
CA HIS A 156 -10.40 -20.21 -13.84
C HIS A 156 -11.04 -19.12 -12.96
N ASP A 157 -10.27 -18.21 -12.38
CA ASP A 157 -10.85 -17.01 -11.76
C ASP A 157 -11.47 -16.12 -12.84
N GLN A 158 -12.74 -15.78 -12.67
CA GLN A 158 -13.37 -14.76 -13.48
C GLN A 158 -12.89 -13.38 -13.03
N GLY A 159 -12.54 -12.53 -13.98
CA GLY A 159 -11.99 -11.19 -13.74
C GLY A 159 -12.97 -10.22 -13.06
N ARG A 160 -13.59 -10.63 -11.95
CA ARG A 160 -14.39 -9.72 -11.11
C ARG A 160 -13.49 -9.05 -10.09
N PRO A 161 -13.56 -7.72 -9.91
CA PRO A 161 -12.86 -7.06 -8.83
C PRO A 161 -13.33 -7.66 -7.50
N GLN A 162 -12.39 -8.05 -6.64
CA GLN A 162 -12.70 -8.32 -5.24
C GLN A 162 -13.11 -6.98 -4.61
N ARG A 163 -14.29 -6.96 -4.01
CA ARG A 163 -14.80 -5.79 -3.27
C ARG A 163 -14.10 -5.67 -1.94
#